data_8146448455d4ce8c567a5820547803e4
#
_entry.id   8146448455d4ce8c567a5820547803e4
#
_cell.length_a   1.000
_cell.length_b   1.000
_cell.length_c   1.000
_cell.angle_alpha   90.00
_cell.angle_beta   90.00
_cell.angle_gamma   90.00
#
_symmetry.space_group_name_H-M   'P 1'
#
loop_
_entity.id
_entity.type
_entity.pdbx_description
1 polymer ?
#
loop_
_entity_poly.entity_id
_entity_poly.type
_entity_poly.pdbx_seq_one_letter_code
_entity_poly.pdbx_strand_id
1 'polypeptide(L)'
;MRRPDGSHPDPFHSPDPLGEALHFFRLNGAFYCRSELTEPWALTMPVWEDCLCVHLVVSGSLRLSAPDGESLRFAPGDLVVVPHGRSHVIRGDGEAMFAPVVTDLPHDYLSDRYAILRHGGDGPERSVLICAVVRFDHPSARSLTSMLPPILAIRANDPRAGASNSWLRDLMRIVIDEAGELRPGGEAVITRLSDIIVIHAIRSWLQDAEGTRTGWLGALADPQLGRAVAAVHRDPAGEWSVERLARECAMSRSTFAARFTAVVGEPAMQYVTRWRMYVAADRLRDPNASVASVAGGLGYSSEAAFSRAFKRVNGSSPGRVRRAARAG
;
A
#
# COMPACT_ATOMS: atom_id res chain seq x y z
N MET A 1 10.46 32.96 -4.60
CA MET A 1 9.50 33.78 -3.84
C MET A 1 9.85 33.64 -2.37
N ARG A 2 10.30 34.71 -1.69
CA ARG A 2 10.66 34.66 -0.26
C ARG A 2 9.38 34.71 0.59
N ARG A 3 9.35 33.93 1.68
CA ARG A 3 8.25 34.05 2.66
C ARG A 3 8.28 35.42 3.34
N PRO A 4 7.13 35.89 3.92
CA PRO A 4 7.08 37.20 4.58
C PRO A 4 8.06 37.34 5.76
N ASP A 5 8.54 36.22 6.33
CA ASP A 5 9.52 36.14 7.43
C ASP A 5 11.00 36.11 6.95
N GLY A 6 11.24 36.23 5.64
CA GLY A 6 12.58 36.23 5.05
C GLY A 6 13.24 34.86 4.94
N SER A 7 12.59 33.77 5.37
CA SER A 7 13.12 32.41 5.26
C SER A 7 13.03 31.90 3.82
N HIS A 8 14.05 31.14 3.37
CA HIS A 8 13.92 30.34 2.18
C HIS A 8 12.99 29.16 2.47
N PRO A 9 12.09 28.79 1.54
CA PRO A 9 11.35 27.55 1.67
C PRO A 9 12.36 26.40 1.73
N ASP A 10 12.24 25.57 2.74
CA ASP A 10 13.00 24.32 2.82
C ASP A 10 12.65 23.49 1.57
N PRO A 11 13.63 23.20 0.69
CA PRO A 11 13.36 22.45 -0.54
C PRO A 11 12.86 21.03 -0.26
N PHE A 12 13.02 20.53 0.96
CA PHE A 12 12.54 19.23 1.42
C PHE A 12 11.18 19.31 2.12
N HIS A 13 10.59 20.50 2.26
CA HIS A 13 9.30 20.69 2.89
C HIS A 13 8.19 20.63 1.82
N SER A 14 7.52 19.49 1.72
CA SER A 14 6.35 19.35 0.84
C SER A 14 5.13 20.00 1.49
N PRO A 15 4.40 20.87 0.80
CA PRO A 15 3.09 21.34 1.24
C PRO A 15 1.97 20.31 1.05
N ASP A 16 2.30 19.14 0.47
CA ASP A 16 1.40 18.03 0.21
C ASP A 16 1.53 16.94 1.27
N PRO A 17 0.64 16.89 2.29
CA PRO A 17 0.69 15.90 3.35
C PRO A 17 0.46 14.47 2.87
N LEU A 18 -0.34 14.29 1.82
CA LEU A 18 -0.57 12.98 1.21
C LEU A 18 0.68 12.52 0.47
N GLY A 19 1.29 13.41 -0.32
CA GLY A 19 2.54 13.12 -1.00
C GLY A 19 3.66 12.76 -0.04
N GLU A 20 3.76 13.45 1.09
CA GLU A 20 4.72 13.13 2.14
C GLU A 20 4.46 11.74 2.76
N ALA A 21 3.20 11.39 3.05
CA ALA A 21 2.85 10.06 3.54
C ALA A 21 3.13 8.98 2.50
N LEU A 22 2.82 9.23 1.23
CA LEU A 22 3.07 8.31 0.12
C LEU A 22 4.57 8.17 -0.21
N HIS A 23 5.38 9.18 0.12
CA HIS A 23 6.84 9.09 -0.06
C HIS A 23 7.49 8.00 0.81
N PHE A 24 6.89 7.69 1.97
CA PHE A 24 7.29 6.54 2.80
C PHE A 24 6.80 5.19 2.24
N PHE A 25 6.00 5.21 1.18
CA PHE A 25 5.56 4.03 0.45
C PHE A 25 6.69 3.53 -0.45
N ARG A 26 7.69 2.92 0.17
CA ARG A 26 8.70 2.18 -0.58
C ARG A 26 8.24 0.74 -0.66
N LEU A 27 7.98 0.28 -1.87
CA LEU A 27 7.73 -1.11 -2.15
C LEU A 27 9.09 -1.83 -2.08
N ASN A 28 9.34 -2.50 -0.97
CA ASN A 28 10.55 -3.32 -0.81
C ASN A 28 10.17 -4.79 -0.98
N GLY A 29 10.81 -5.47 -1.91
CA GLY A 29 10.58 -6.89 -2.14
C GLY A 29 9.31 -7.16 -2.95
N ALA A 30 9.34 -6.83 -4.21
CA ALA A 30 8.32 -7.25 -5.16
C ALA A 30 8.76 -8.53 -5.87
N PHE A 31 7.84 -9.46 -6.04
CA PHE A 31 7.97 -10.56 -6.97
C PHE A 31 7.01 -10.32 -8.13
N TYR A 32 7.50 -10.42 -9.34
CA TYR A 32 6.74 -10.22 -10.56
C TYR A 32 6.61 -11.52 -11.32
N CYS A 33 5.42 -11.75 -11.87
CA CYS A 33 5.16 -12.91 -12.70
C CYS A 33 4.40 -12.50 -13.95
N ARG A 34 4.97 -12.81 -15.13
CA ARG A 34 4.23 -12.80 -16.38
C ARG A 34 3.51 -14.13 -16.50
N SER A 35 2.19 -14.11 -16.43
CA SER A 35 1.35 -15.30 -16.56
C SER A 35 0.79 -15.39 -17.98
N GLU A 36 1.15 -16.44 -18.70
CA GLU A 36 0.65 -16.79 -20.04
C GLU A 36 -0.33 -17.95 -19.86
N LEU A 37 -1.61 -17.64 -19.98
CA LEU A 37 -2.70 -18.52 -19.58
C LEU A 37 -3.56 -18.89 -20.77
N THR A 38 -3.86 -20.19 -20.95
CA THR A 38 -4.70 -20.71 -22.03
C THR A 38 -6.04 -21.18 -21.47
N GLU A 39 -7.17 -20.77 -22.09
CA GLU A 39 -8.49 -21.16 -21.63
C GLU A 39 -8.74 -22.69 -21.71
N PRO A 40 -9.52 -23.27 -20.78
CA PRO A 40 -9.97 -22.66 -19.54
C PRO A 40 -8.87 -22.65 -18.49
N TRP A 41 -8.78 -21.56 -17.72
CA TRP A 41 -7.79 -21.43 -16.64
C TRP A 41 -8.37 -20.80 -15.39
N ALA A 42 -7.84 -21.20 -14.24
CA ALA A 42 -8.07 -20.55 -12.95
C ALA A 42 -6.85 -20.74 -12.06
N LEU A 43 -6.57 -19.77 -11.19
CA LEU A 43 -5.46 -19.79 -10.26
C LEU A 43 -5.92 -19.28 -8.89
N THR A 44 -5.47 -19.97 -7.83
CA THR A 44 -5.65 -19.51 -6.46
C THR A 44 -4.41 -18.77 -6.01
N MET A 45 -4.58 -17.49 -5.65
CA MET A 45 -3.56 -16.70 -4.96
C MET A 45 -3.61 -17.05 -3.48
N PRO A 46 -2.52 -17.53 -2.87
CA PRO A 46 -2.50 -17.84 -1.44
C PRO A 46 -2.52 -16.56 -0.59
N VAL A 47 -2.58 -16.72 0.73
CA VAL A 47 -2.41 -15.60 1.66
C VAL A 47 -0.95 -15.20 1.70
N TRP A 48 -0.67 -13.91 1.44
CA TRP A 48 0.65 -13.29 1.64
C TRP A 48 0.53 -12.18 2.68
N GLU A 49 0.91 -12.47 3.91
CA GLU A 49 0.86 -11.49 5.00
C GLU A 49 1.71 -10.24 4.68
N ASP A 50 1.18 -9.06 5.02
CA ASP A 50 1.84 -7.77 4.79
C ASP A 50 2.16 -7.45 3.32
N CYS A 51 1.46 -8.09 2.39
CA CYS A 51 1.63 -7.87 0.96
C CYS A 51 0.35 -7.29 0.34
N LEU A 52 0.51 -6.68 -0.82
CA LEU A 52 -0.58 -6.47 -1.78
C LEU A 52 -0.30 -7.29 -3.03
N CYS A 53 -1.37 -7.71 -3.70
CA CYS A 53 -1.29 -8.34 -5.00
C CYS A 53 -1.79 -7.36 -6.06
N VAL A 54 -1.09 -7.33 -7.20
CA VAL A 54 -1.45 -6.52 -8.36
C VAL A 54 -1.61 -7.45 -9.54
N HIS A 55 -2.68 -7.27 -10.33
CA HIS A 55 -2.88 -7.97 -11.59
C HIS A 55 -3.21 -6.95 -12.67
N LEU A 56 -2.35 -6.84 -13.67
CA LEU A 56 -2.53 -6.04 -14.87
C LEU A 56 -2.91 -6.98 -16.03
N VAL A 57 -4.01 -6.71 -16.70
CA VAL A 57 -4.41 -7.47 -17.89
C VAL A 57 -3.71 -6.88 -19.11
N VAL A 58 -2.83 -7.68 -19.72
CA VAL A 58 -2.13 -7.32 -20.96
C VAL A 58 -2.98 -7.66 -22.19
N SER A 59 -3.50 -8.89 -22.21
CA SER A 59 -4.41 -9.38 -23.25
C SER A 59 -5.36 -10.42 -22.68
N GLY A 60 -6.46 -10.69 -23.39
CA GLY A 60 -7.49 -11.62 -22.95
C GLY A 60 -8.39 -11.01 -21.87
N SER A 61 -8.74 -11.79 -20.86
CA SER A 61 -9.62 -11.36 -19.78
C SER A 61 -9.17 -11.92 -18.45
N LEU A 62 -9.61 -11.27 -17.36
CA LEU A 62 -9.45 -11.73 -15.99
C LEU A 62 -10.76 -11.53 -15.24
N ARG A 63 -11.23 -12.57 -14.56
CA ARG A 63 -12.27 -12.50 -13.54
C ARG A 63 -11.65 -12.71 -12.16
N LEU A 64 -11.95 -11.83 -11.24
CA LEU A 64 -11.51 -11.94 -9.85
C LEU A 64 -12.74 -12.12 -8.97
N SER A 65 -12.77 -13.21 -8.20
CA SER A 65 -13.82 -13.47 -7.23
C SER A 65 -13.41 -12.94 -5.86
N ALA A 66 -14.18 -11.98 -5.35
CA ALA A 66 -14.02 -11.46 -3.99
C ALA A 66 -14.54 -12.47 -2.95
N PRO A 67 -14.08 -12.37 -1.67
CA PRO A 67 -14.52 -13.27 -0.61
C PRO A 67 -16.03 -13.21 -0.31
N ASP A 68 -16.69 -12.09 -0.66
CA ASP A 68 -18.14 -11.87 -0.54
C ASP A 68 -18.97 -12.48 -1.69
N GLY A 69 -18.30 -13.13 -2.65
CA GLY A 69 -18.92 -13.79 -3.80
C GLY A 69 -19.14 -12.91 -5.02
N GLU A 70 -18.82 -11.61 -4.95
CA GLU A 70 -18.86 -10.75 -6.13
C GLU A 70 -17.72 -11.12 -7.09
N SER A 71 -18.05 -11.24 -8.39
CA SER A 71 -17.08 -11.51 -9.44
C SER A 71 -16.93 -10.29 -10.35
N LEU A 72 -15.73 -9.72 -10.36
CA LEU A 72 -15.38 -8.58 -11.19
C LEU A 72 -14.63 -9.04 -12.43
N ARG A 73 -15.04 -8.57 -13.61
CA ARG A 73 -14.33 -8.83 -14.88
C ARG A 73 -13.46 -7.66 -15.25
N PHE A 74 -12.24 -7.95 -15.73
CA PHE A 74 -11.24 -7.01 -16.18
C PHE A 74 -10.85 -7.29 -17.63
N ALA A 75 -10.61 -6.23 -18.41
CA ALA A 75 -10.25 -6.23 -19.81
C ALA A 75 -8.80 -5.76 -20.00
N PRO A 76 -8.22 -5.89 -21.21
CA PRO A 76 -6.88 -5.40 -21.48
C PRO A 76 -6.68 -3.93 -21.10
N GLY A 77 -5.59 -3.65 -20.39
CA GLY A 77 -5.27 -2.35 -19.81
C GLY A 77 -5.89 -2.08 -18.44
N ASP A 78 -6.81 -2.93 -17.95
CA ASP A 78 -7.33 -2.83 -16.59
C ASP A 78 -6.30 -3.35 -15.58
N LEU A 79 -6.28 -2.72 -14.41
CA LEU A 79 -5.46 -3.11 -13.28
C LEU A 79 -6.35 -3.35 -12.06
N VAL A 80 -6.06 -4.42 -11.33
CA VAL A 80 -6.67 -4.68 -10.04
C VAL A 80 -5.60 -4.82 -8.97
N VAL A 81 -5.85 -4.19 -7.82
CA VAL A 81 -5.01 -4.31 -6.62
C VAL A 81 -5.85 -4.95 -5.52
N VAL A 82 -5.29 -6.00 -4.89
CA VAL A 82 -5.82 -6.65 -3.68
C VAL A 82 -4.92 -6.26 -2.49
N PRO A 83 -5.31 -5.24 -1.70
CA PRO A 83 -4.38 -4.56 -0.78
C PRO A 83 -4.00 -5.36 0.47
N HIS A 84 -4.78 -6.37 0.83
CA HIS A 84 -4.65 -7.05 2.13
C HIS A 84 -3.91 -8.38 2.07
N GLY A 85 -3.33 -8.76 0.91
CA GLY A 85 -2.70 -10.05 0.72
C GLY A 85 -3.60 -11.24 1.01
N ARG A 86 -4.93 -11.06 0.95
CA ARG A 86 -5.89 -12.14 1.19
C ARG A 86 -5.88 -13.11 0.02
N SER A 87 -6.15 -14.39 0.34
CA SER A 87 -6.37 -15.39 -0.71
C SER A 87 -7.53 -14.98 -1.59
N HIS A 88 -7.35 -15.13 -2.90
CA HIS A 88 -8.38 -14.87 -3.89
C HIS A 88 -8.18 -15.75 -5.12
N VAL A 89 -9.24 -15.92 -5.91
CA VAL A 89 -9.19 -16.69 -7.14
C VAL A 89 -9.29 -15.76 -8.34
N ILE A 90 -8.35 -15.94 -9.27
CA ILE A 90 -8.40 -15.33 -10.60
C ILE A 90 -8.66 -16.40 -11.64
N ARG A 91 -9.45 -16.07 -12.68
CA ARG A 91 -9.80 -17.02 -13.75
C ARG A 91 -10.04 -16.29 -15.07
N GLY A 92 -10.02 -17.05 -16.15
CA GLY A 92 -10.47 -16.61 -17.45
C GLY A 92 -12.00 -16.60 -17.60
N ASP A 93 -12.47 -16.50 -18.81
CA ASP A 93 -13.92 -16.57 -19.14
C ASP A 93 -14.44 -18.01 -19.25
N GLY A 94 -13.56 -18.98 -19.52
CA GLY A 94 -13.91 -20.41 -19.58
C GLY A 94 -14.14 -21.04 -18.20
N GLU A 95 -14.87 -22.15 -18.19
CA GLU A 95 -15.13 -22.92 -16.98
C GLU A 95 -13.97 -23.86 -16.66
N ALA A 96 -13.06 -23.42 -15.78
CA ALA A 96 -12.01 -24.28 -15.24
C ALA A 96 -12.55 -25.12 -14.08
N MET A 97 -12.39 -26.43 -14.14
CA MET A 97 -12.82 -27.37 -13.09
C MET A 97 -12.06 -27.23 -11.78
N PHE A 98 -10.84 -26.70 -11.83
CA PHE A 98 -9.92 -26.62 -10.71
C PHE A 98 -9.09 -25.34 -10.78
N ALA A 99 -8.79 -24.75 -9.62
CA ALA A 99 -7.95 -23.58 -9.48
C ALA A 99 -6.73 -23.92 -8.58
N PRO A 100 -5.63 -24.38 -9.15
CA PRO A 100 -4.43 -24.71 -8.37
C PRO A 100 -3.87 -23.48 -7.67
N VAL A 101 -3.15 -23.71 -6.57
CA VAL A 101 -2.42 -22.64 -5.89
C VAL A 101 -1.23 -22.23 -6.77
N VAL A 102 -1.10 -20.93 -7.04
CA VAL A 102 -0.10 -20.43 -7.98
C VAL A 102 1.33 -20.84 -7.60
N THR A 103 1.64 -20.91 -6.32
CA THR A 103 2.97 -21.31 -5.82
C THR A 103 3.31 -22.79 -6.03
N ASP A 104 2.31 -23.63 -6.30
CA ASP A 104 2.51 -25.07 -6.51
C ASP A 104 2.76 -25.41 -7.98
N LEU A 105 2.65 -24.41 -8.86
CA LEU A 105 2.88 -24.58 -10.29
C LEU A 105 4.35 -24.32 -10.66
N PRO A 106 4.84 -24.95 -11.72
CA PRO A 106 6.18 -24.68 -12.21
C PRO A 106 6.28 -23.26 -12.77
N HIS A 107 7.37 -22.58 -12.41
CA HIS A 107 7.69 -21.25 -12.88
C HIS A 107 9.06 -21.25 -13.57
N ASP A 108 9.17 -20.55 -14.70
CA ASP A 108 10.43 -20.27 -15.37
C ASP A 108 11.04 -19.00 -14.76
N TYR A 109 11.93 -19.14 -13.77
CA TYR A 109 12.58 -18.01 -13.11
C TYR A 109 13.65 -17.37 -13.98
N LEU A 110 13.48 -16.10 -14.31
CA LEU A 110 14.46 -15.28 -15.03
C LEU A 110 15.39 -14.54 -14.06
N SER A 111 14.92 -14.28 -12.84
CA SER A 111 15.69 -13.75 -11.71
C SER A 111 15.03 -14.19 -10.40
N ASP A 112 15.63 -13.83 -9.25
CA ASP A 112 15.04 -14.10 -7.92
C ASP A 112 13.69 -13.41 -7.72
N ARG A 113 13.34 -12.44 -8.57
CA ARG A 113 12.15 -11.59 -8.43
C ARG A 113 11.25 -11.59 -9.64
N TYR A 114 11.61 -12.28 -10.72
CA TYR A 114 10.83 -12.32 -11.93
C TYR A 114 10.72 -13.74 -12.50
N ALA A 115 9.50 -14.16 -12.77
CA ALA A 115 9.22 -15.46 -13.35
C ALA A 115 8.18 -15.37 -14.48
N ILE A 116 8.12 -16.41 -15.30
CA ILE A 116 7.07 -16.67 -16.26
C ILE A 116 6.30 -17.91 -15.81
N LEU A 117 4.98 -17.79 -15.71
CA LEU A 117 4.06 -18.89 -15.47
C LEU A 117 3.32 -19.22 -16.76
N ARG A 118 3.34 -20.50 -17.18
CA ARG A 118 2.49 -21.00 -18.26
C ARG A 118 1.54 -22.03 -17.71
N HIS A 119 0.23 -21.77 -17.84
CA HIS A 119 -0.80 -22.64 -17.27
C HIS A 119 -2.10 -22.54 -18.06
N GLY A 120 -2.94 -23.57 -17.99
CA GLY A 120 -4.30 -23.61 -18.52
C GLY A 120 -4.59 -24.86 -19.33
N GLY A 121 -5.70 -24.81 -20.09
CA GLY A 121 -6.18 -25.87 -20.96
C GLY A 121 -5.66 -25.75 -22.39
N ASP A 122 -6.41 -26.35 -23.31
CA ASP A 122 -6.05 -26.43 -24.72
C ASP A 122 -6.97 -25.58 -25.63
N GLY A 123 -7.66 -24.61 -25.05
CA GLY A 123 -8.56 -23.73 -25.78
C GLY A 123 -7.82 -22.75 -26.69
N PRO A 124 -8.53 -22.12 -27.65
CA PRO A 124 -7.93 -21.19 -28.58
C PRO A 124 -7.61 -19.82 -27.97
N GLU A 125 -8.30 -19.44 -26.92
CA GLU A 125 -8.17 -18.13 -26.29
C GLU A 125 -7.05 -18.11 -25.25
N ARG A 126 -6.33 -17.00 -25.20
CA ARG A 126 -5.21 -16.79 -24.28
C ARG A 126 -5.35 -15.48 -23.53
N SER A 127 -4.94 -15.50 -22.28
CA SER A 127 -4.79 -14.31 -21.46
C SER A 127 -3.33 -14.14 -21.05
N VAL A 128 -2.84 -12.92 -21.11
CA VAL A 128 -1.53 -12.55 -20.56
C VAL A 128 -1.74 -11.53 -19.46
N LEU A 129 -1.21 -11.85 -18.29
CA LEU A 129 -1.27 -10.99 -17.11
C LEU A 129 0.14 -10.65 -16.63
N ILE A 130 0.33 -9.45 -16.11
CA ILE A 130 1.48 -9.12 -15.27
C ILE A 130 0.97 -9.09 -13.83
N CYS A 131 1.43 -10.05 -13.05
CA CYS A 131 1.09 -10.15 -11.63
C CYS A 131 2.27 -9.69 -10.78
N ALA A 132 2.00 -9.02 -9.67
CA ALA A 132 3.01 -8.67 -8.70
C ALA A 132 2.52 -8.96 -7.28
N VAL A 133 3.41 -9.49 -6.45
CA VAL A 133 3.25 -9.56 -4.99
C VAL A 133 4.23 -8.58 -4.39
N VAL A 134 3.72 -7.57 -3.73
CA VAL A 134 4.51 -6.44 -3.24
C VAL A 134 4.42 -6.41 -1.72
N ARG A 135 5.56 -6.43 -1.05
CA ARG A 135 5.65 -6.34 0.41
C ARG A 135 5.91 -4.91 0.85
N PHE A 136 5.23 -4.53 1.92
CA PHE A 136 5.49 -3.25 2.57
C PHE A 136 6.34 -3.46 3.82
N ASP A 137 7.47 -2.78 3.87
CA ASP A 137 8.34 -2.82 5.06
C ASP A 137 8.05 -1.69 6.04
N HIS A 138 7.30 -0.66 5.62
CA HIS A 138 7.02 0.49 6.47
C HIS A 138 5.67 0.38 7.21
N PRO A 139 5.62 0.68 8.52
CA PRO A 139 4.40 0.58 9.33
C PRO A 139 3.24 1.43 8.82
N SER A 140 3.56 2.60 8.21
CA SER A 140 2.58 3.48 7.56
C SER A 140 1.82 2.75 6.47
N ALA A 141 2.52 1.89 5.72
CA ALA A 141 1.93 1.15 4.63
C ALA A 141 0.88 0.16 5.12
N ARG A 142 1.12 -0.53 6.25
CA ARG A 142 0.11 -1.41 6.86
C ARG A 142 -1.13 -0.65 7.33
N SER A 143 -0.92 0.51 7.94
CA SER A 143 -2.02 1.36 8.37
C SER A 143 -2.82 1.88 7.18
N LEU A 144 -2.15 2.18 6.06
CA LEU A 144 -2.78 2.59 4.82
C LEU A 144 -3.55 1.42 4.18
N THR A 145 -2.90 0.28 4.00
CA THR A 145 -3.54 -0.87 3.36
C THR A 145 -4.77 -1.34 4.14
N SER A 146 -4.74 -1.27 5.49
CA SER A 146 -5.90 -1.68 6.32
C SER A 146 -7.16 -0.84 6.08
N MET A 147 -7.04 0.32 5.46
CA MET A 147 -8.16 1.24 5.16
C MET A 147 -8.63 1.14 3.71
N LEU A 148 -7.84 0.52 2.84
CA LEU A 148 -8.22 0.33 1.45
C LEU A 148 -9.36 -0.68 1.34
N PRO A 149 -10.23 -0.58 0.32
CA PRO A 149 -11.26 -1.57 0.08
C PRO A 149 -10.63 -2.93 -0.23
N PRO A 150 -11.38 -4.02 -0.12
CA PRO A 150 -10.86 -5.37 -0.43
C PRO A 150 -10.26 -5.48 -1.83
N ILE A 151 -10.78 -4.71 -2.76
CA ILE A 151 -10.35 -4.66 -4.16
C ILE A 151 -10.32 -3.20 -4.61
N LEU A 152 -9.20 -2.78 -5.22
CA LEU A 152 -9.08 -1.53 -5.95
C LEU A 152 -9.02 -1.83 -7.44
N ALA A 153 -10.03 -1.42 -8.19
CA ALA A 153 -10.10 -1.59 -9.63
C ALA A 153 -9.76 -0.28 -10.34
N ILE A 154 -8.83 -0.32 -11.26
CA ILE A 154 -8.52 0.80 -12.15
C ILE A 154 -8.85 0.36 -13.57
N ARG A 155 -9.83 1.02 -14.17
CA ARG A 155 -10.29 0.71 -15.52
C ARG A 155 -9.57 1.58 -16.55
N ALA A 156 -8.99 0.96 -17.57
CA ALA A 156 -8.33 1.69 -18.66
C ALA A 156 -9.28 2.65 -19.39
N ASN A 157 -10.54 2.26 -19.49
CA ASN A 157 -11.60 2.98 -20.20
C ASN A 157 -12.67 3.52 -19.24
N ASP A 158 -12.29 4.00 -18.05
CA ASP A 158 -13.25 4.66 -17.16
C ASP A 158 -13.61 6.06 -17.70
N PRO A 159 -14.86 6.28 -18.12
CA PRO A 159 -15.30 7.57 -18.62
C PRO A 159 -15.27 8.69 -17.56
N ARG A 160 -15.24 8.34 -16.25
CA ARG A 160 -15.16 9.27 -15.14
C ARG A 160 -13.74 9.81 -14.90
N ALA A 161 -12.73 9.03 -15.33
CA ALA A 161 -11.34 9.34 -15.05
C ALA A 161 -10.73 10.42 -15.97
N GLY A 162 -11.43 10.88 -17.00
CA GLY A 162 -11.02 11.98 -17.89
C GLY A 162 -9.59 11.82 -18.44
N ALA A 163 -8.91 12.93 -18.70
CA ALA A 163 -7.52 12.96 -19.18
C ALA A 163 -6.52 12.43 -18.13
N SER A 164 -6.93 12.30 -16.88
CA SER A 164 -6.05 11.83 -15.78
C SER A 164 -5.56 10.38 -15.95
N ASN A 165 -6.23 9.54 -16.75
CA ASN A 165 -5.82 8.15 -16.92
C ASN A 165 -5.02 7.88 -18.22
N SER A 166 -4.82 8.88 -19.08
CA SER A 166 -4.05 8.67 -20.31
C SER A 166 -2.59 8.29 -20.01
N TRP A 167 -1.95 8.99 -19.09
CA TRP A 167 -0.58 8.73 -18.69
C TRP A 167 -0.42 7.36 -17.97
N LEU A 168 -1.44 6.92 -17.24
CA LEU A 168 -1.43 5.60 -16.60
C LEU A 168 -1.43 4.47 -17.65
N ARG A 169 -2.18 4.63 -18.74
CA ARG A 169 -2.13 3.69 -19.87
C ARG A 169 -0.76 3.63 -20.50
N ASP A 170 -0.11 4.79 -20.68
CA ASP A 170 1.25 4.85 -21.21
C ASP A 170 2.25 4.18 -20.27
N LEU A 171 2.09 4.39 -18.97
CA LEU A 171 2.88 3.73 -17.93
C LEU A 171 2.70 2.20 -17.94
N MET A 172 1.45 1.73 -18.02
CA MET A 172 1.15 0.30 -18.11
C MET A 172 1.75 -0.31 -19.38
N ARG A 173 1.76 0.43 -20.51
CA ARG A 173 2.42 -0.02 -21.73
C ARG A 173 3.91 -0.23 -21.52
N ILE A 174 4.59 0.70 -20.84
CA ILE A 174 6.02 0.55 -20.54
C ILE A 174 6.26 -0.69 -19.66
N VAL A 175 5.41 -0.94 -18.67
CA VAL A 175 5.50 -2.16 -17.83
C VAL A 175 5.31 -3.42 -18.67
N ILE A 176 4.36 -3.42 -19.62
CA ILE A 176 4.08 -4.54 -20.52
C ILE A 176 5.28 -4.80 -21.42
N ASP A 177 5.84 -3.75 -22.02
CA ASP A 177 6.99 -3.86 -22.91
C ASP A 177 8.23 -4.36 -22.17
N GLU A 178 8.51 -3.81 -20.99
CA GLU A 178 9.65 -4.21 -20.17
C GLU A 178 9.51 -5.65 -19.62
N ALA A 179 8.29 -6.04 -19.22
CA ALA A 179 8.00 -7.40 -18.76
C ALA A 179 7.98 -8.41 -19.92
N GLY A 180 7.82 -7.95 -21.17
CA GLY A 180 7.86 -8.78 -22.39
C GLY A 180 9.26 -9.25 -22.74
N GLU A 181 10.23 -8.35 -22.59
CA GLU A 181 11.64 -8.59 -22.87
C GLU A 181 12.47 -8.06 -21.71
N LEU A 182 12.68 -8.89 -20.68
CA LEU A 182 13.43 -8.45 -19.50
C LEU A 182 14.88 -8.09 -19.88
N ARG A 183 15.12 -6.80 -20.05
CA ARG A 183 16.45 -6.25 -20.36
C ARG A 183 17.28 -6.08 -19.08
N PRO A 184 18.61 -5.98 -19.19
CA PRO A 184 19.43 -5.63 -18.04
C PRO A 184 18.92 -4.35 -17.35
N GLY A 185 18.58 -4.43 -16.07
CA GLY A 185 17.97 -3.33 -15.32
C GLY A 185 16.42 -3.25 -15.39
N GLY A 186 15.76 -4.07 -16.20
CA GLY A 186 14.30 -4.07 -16.38
C GLY A 186 13.54 -4.35 -15.10
N GLU A 187 14.04 -5.24 -14.24
CA GLU A 187 13.46 -5.48 -12.92
C GLU A 187 13.38 -4.17 -12.09
N ALA A 188 14.44 -3.36 -12.12
CA ALA A 188 14.44 -2.09 -11.40
C ALA A 188 13.44 -1.10 -12.00
N VAL A 189 13.29 -1.07 -13.32
CA VAL A 189 12.28 -0.26 -14.02
C VAL A 189 10.89 -0.69 -13.62
N ILE A 190 10.55 -1.98 -13.72
CA ILE A 190 9.23 -2.53 -13.35
C ILE A 190 8.90 -2.20 -11.88
N THR A 191 9.87 -2.34 -10.97
CA THR A 191 9.67 -2.02 -9.55
C THR A 191 9.28 -0.55 -9.36
N ARG A 192 10.00 0.38 -9.99
CA ARG A 192 9.71 1.82 -9.85
C ARG A 192 8.38 2.22 -10.49
N LEU A 193 8.06 1.62 -11.63
CA LEU A 193 6.78 1.85 -12.28
C LEU A 193 5.62 1.31 -11.44
N SER A 194 5.80 0.17 -10.79
CA SER A 194 4.81 -0.41 -9.87
C SER A 194 4.56 0.49 -8.65
N ASP A 195 5.61 1.10 -8.09
CA ASP A 195 5.46 2.11 -7.02
C ASP A 195 4.51 3.24 -7.46
N ILE A 196 4.74 3.78 -8.65
CA ILE A 196 3.93 4.87 -9.21
C ILE A 196 2.48 4.42 -9.44
N ILE A 197 2.29 3.22 -9.98
CA ILE A 197 0.95 2.65 -10.25
C ILE A 197 0.17 2.49 -8.94
N VAL A 198 0.78 1.95 -7.90
CA VAL A 198 0.12 1.76 -6.59
C VAL A 198 -0.22 3.10 -5.94
N ILE A 199 0.72 4.07 -5.97
CA ILE A 199 0.46 5.42 -5.49
C ILE A 199 -0.72 6.05 -6.23
N HIS A 200 -0.76 5.89 -7.55
CA HIS A 200 -1.87 6.43 -8.35
C HIS A 200 -3.20 5.73 -8.02
N ALA A 201 -3.20 4.41 -7.87
CA ALA A 201 -4.38 3.65 -7.47
C ALA A 201 -4.99 4.19 -6.16
N ILE A 202 -4.13 4.42 -5.17
CA ILE A 202 -4.55 4.99 -3.88
C ILE A 202 -5.09 6.41 -4.04
N ARG A 203 -4.41 7.26 -4.83
CA ARG A 203 -4.85 8.63 -5.07
C ARG A 203 -6.19 8.68 -5.80
N SER A 204 -6.38 7.85 -6.83
CA SER A 204 -7.63 7.75 -7.58
C SER A 204 -8.77 7.34 -6.66
N TRP A 205 -8.55 6.30 -5.87
CA TRP A 205 -9.54 5.86 -4.89
C TRP A 205 -9.92 6.95 -3.89
N LEU A 206 -8.94 7.73 -3.39
CA LEU A 206 -9.20 8.84 -2.48
C LEU A 206 -10.02 9.98 -3.13
N GLN A 207 -9.89 10.16 -4.45
CA GLN A 207 -10.63 11.17 -5.21
C GLN A 207 -12.07 10.74 -5.52
N ASP A 208 -12.25 9.45 -5.84
CA ASP A 208 -13.54 8.89 -6.28
C ASP A 208 -14.47 8.54 -5.11
N ALA A 209 -13.92 8.40 -3.91
CA ALA A 209 -14.68 8.00 -2.72
C ALA A 209 -15.47 9.19 -2.13
N GLU A 210 -16.60 9.54 -2.74
CA GLU A 210 -17.55 10.56 -2.21
C GLU A 210 -18.12 10.23 -0.82
N GLY A 211 -17.85 9.09 -0.24
CA GLY A 211 -18.37 8.66 1.08
C GLY A 211 -17.34 8.22 2.10
N THR A 212 -16.09 8.02 1.73
CA THR A 212 -15.07 7.40 2.60
C THR A 212 -13.93 8.35 3.02
N ARG A 213 -14.23 9.62 3.24
CA ARG A 213 -13.28 10.57 3.86
C ARG A 213 -13.14 10.32 5.37
N THR A 214 -13.13 9.06 5.78
CA THR A 214 -12.94 8.66 7.17
C THR A 214 -11.54 8.06 7.37
N GLY A 215 -11.07 8.10 8.60
CA GLY A 215 -9.73 7.66 8.93
C GLY A 215 -8.65 8.69 8.61
N TRP A 216 -7.39 8.33 8.88
CA TRP A 216 -6.27 9.24 8.70
C TRP A 216 -6.00 9.61 7.24
N LEU A 217 -6.38 8.76 6.28
CA LEU A 217 -6.32 9.08 4.85
C LEU A 217 -7.30 10.20 4.47
N GLY A 218 -8.52 10.15 5.01
CA GLY A 218 -9.48 11.24 4.88
C GLY A 218 -8.95 12.53 5.50
N ALA A 219 -8.25 12.42 6.64
CA ALA A 219 -7.59 13.57 7.24
C ALA A 219 -6.41 14.08 6.40
N LEU A 220 -5.63 13.20 5.75
CA LEU A 220 -4.56 13.65 4.82
C LEU A 220 -5.09 14.40 3.59
N ALA A 221 -6.24 13.96 3.07
CA ALA A 221 -6.91 14.65 1.97
C ALA A 221 -7.54 16.00 2.40
N ASP A 222 -7.75 16.23 3.69
CA ASP A 222 -8.24 17.50 4.23
C ASP A 222 -7.08 18.51 4.33
N PRO A 223 -7.17 19.69 3.67
CA PRO A 223 -6.07 20.66 3.63
C PRO A 223 -5.59 21.16 4.98
N GLN A 224 -6.44 21.11 6.01
CA GLN A 224 -6.09 21.55 7.37
C GLN A 224 -5.64 20.38 8.24
N LEU A 225 -6.47 19.32 8.40
CA LEU A 225 -6.14 18.16 9.23
C LEU A 225 -4.91 17.41 8.71
N GLY A 226 -4.70 17.39 7.39
CA GLY A 226 -3.53 16.78 6.78
C GLY A 226 -2.20 17.31 7.30
N ARG A 227 -2.13 18.59 7.68
CA ARG A 227 -0.94 19.20 8.29
C ARG A 227 -0.59 18.55 9.63
N ALA A 228 -1.58 18.30 10.49
CA ALA A 228 -1.36 17.62 11.78
C ALA A 228 -0.91 16.18 11.58
N VAL A 229 -1.54 15.45 10.66
CA VAL A 229 -1.19 14.07 10.34
C VAL A 229 0.24 13.99 9.78
N ALA A 230 0.59 14.82 8.80
CA ALA A 230 1.91 14.88 8.22
C ALA A 230 2.98 15.26 9.27
N ALA A 231 2.69 16.21 10.16
CA ALA A 231 3.61 16.60 11.22
C ALA A 231 3.91 15.44 12.19
N VAL A 232 2.89 14.66 12.57
CA VAL A 232 3.05 13.45 13.40
C VAL A 232 3.86 12.38 12.68
N HIS A 233 3.63 12.19 11.37
CA HIS A 233 4.34 11.19 10.59
C HIS A 233 5.82 11.55 10.42
N ARG A 234 6.13 12.83 10.22
CA ARG A 234 7.50 13.34 10.07
C ARG A 234 8.29 13.26 11.35
N ASP A 235 7.67 13.59 12.48
CA ASP A 235 8.30 13.56 13.79
C ASP A 235 7.45 12.77 14.80
N PRO A 236 7.48 11.43 14.76
CA PRO A 236 6.72 10.60 15.71
C PRO A 236 7.15 10.82 17.16
N ALA A 237 8.40 11.21 17.41
CA ALA A 237 8.97 11.42 18.73
C ALA A 237 8.56 12.78 19.36
N GLY A 238 8.08 13.72 18.54
CA GLY A 238 7.78 15.07 18.96
C GLY A 238 6.85 15.15 20.18
N GLU A 239 7.01 16.17 21.00
CA GLU A 239 6.12 16.45 22.14
C GLU A 239 4.75 16.91 21.64
N TRP A 240 3.93 15.97 21.18
CA TRP A 240 2.61 16.23 20.65
C TRP A 240 1.59 16.42 21.76
N SER A 241 0.76 17.44 21.61
CA SER A 241 -0.44 17.68 22.38
C SER A 241 -1.58 18.11 21.47
N VAL A 242 -2.82 18.05 21.94
CA VAL A 242 -3.98 18.50 21.17
C VAL A 242 -3.82 19.97 20.76
N GLU A 243 -3.26 20.79 21.65
CA GLU A 243 -2.99 22.22 21.41
C GLU A 243 -1.97 22.44 20.31
N ARG A 244 -0.87 21.65 20.30
CA ARG A 244 0.17 21.75 19.26
C ARG A 244 -0.38 21.31 17.91
N LEU A 245 -1.12 20.20 17.86
CA LEU A 245 -1.75 19.71 16.63
C LEU A 245 -2.80 20.69 16.09
N ALA A 246 -3.58 21.31 16.96
CA ALA A 246 -4.54 22.35 16.59
C ALA A 246 -3.85 23.57 15.95
N ARG A 247 -2.69 24.00 16.46
CA ARG A 247 -1.87 25.07 15.87
C ARG A 247 -1.35 24.72 14.48
N GLU A 248 -0.91 23.47 14.26
CA GLU A 248 -0.50 23.00 12.92
C GLU A 248 -1.64 23.16 11.89
N CYS A 249 -2.89 22.99 12.36
CA CYS A 249 -4.09 23.10 11.55
C CYS A 249 -4.67 24.52 11.45
N ALA A 250 -4.10 25.50 12.16
CA ALA A 250 -4.67 26.84 12.33
C ALA A 250 -6.11 26.79 12.87
N MET A 251 -6.36 25.93 13.87
CA MET A 251 -7.67 25.74 14.52
C MET A 251 -7.61 25.98 16.03
N SER A 252 -8.79 26.24 16.64
CA SER A 252 -8.91 26.17 18.09
C SER A 252 -8.79 24.72 18.57
N ARG A 253 -8.37 24.52 19.82
CA ARG A 253 -8.23 23.16 20.42
C ARG A 253 -9.52 22.35 20.31
N SER A 254 -10.67 22.96 20.63
CA SER A 254 -11.97 22.28 20.62
C SER A 254 -12.42 21.92 19.22
N THR A 255 -12.28 22.86 18.26
CA THR A 255 -12.62 22.64 16.84
C THR A 255 -11.76 21.50 16.24
N PHE A 256 -10.45 21.55 16.50
CA PHE A 256 -9.53 20.51 16.05
C PHE A 256 -9.91 19.14 16.62
N ALA A 257 -10.08 19.02 17.94
CA ALA A 257 -10.36 17.75 18.59
C ALA A 257 -11.67 17.12 18.08
N ALA A 258 -12.73 17.92 17.95
CA ALA A 258 -14.01 17.44 17.43
C ALA A 258 -13.90 17.00 15.95
N ARG A 259 -13.31 17.85 15.09
CA ARG A 259 -13.19 17.57 13.66
C ARG A 259 -12.25 16.41 13.38
N PHE A 260 -11.10 16.33 14.10
CA PHE A 260 -10.16 15.23 13.98
C PHE A 260 -10.83 13.91 14.34
N THR A 261 -11.54 13.84 15.48
CA THR A 261 -12.24 12.62 15.90
C THR A 261 -13.35 12.24 14.92
N ALA A 262 -14.08 13.21 14.39
CA ALA A 262 -15.13 12.93 13.39
C ALA A 262 -14.57 12.35 12.08
N VAL A 263 -13.42 12.86 11.62
CA VAL A 263 -12.80 12.42 10.36
C VAL A 263 -11.98 11.15 10.56
N VAL A 264 -11.11 11.12 11.58
CA VAL A 264 -10.17 9.99 11.80
C VAL A 264 -10.84 8.82 12.53
N GLY A 265 -11.93 9.04 13.26
CA GLY A 265 -12.64 8.03 14.03
C GLY A 265 -12.05 7.76 15.43
N GLU A 266 -10.97 8.47 15.81
CA GLU A 266 -10.34 8.35 17.12
C GLU A 266 -9.76 9.69 17.60
N PRO A 267 -9.60 9.90 18.91
CA PRO A 267 -8.95 11.09 19.44
C PRO A 267 -7.50 11.23 18.98
N ALA A 268 -7.06 12.47 18.71
CA ALA A 268 -5.74 12.75 18.12
C ALA A 268 -4.57 12.15 18.91
N MET A 269 -4.60 12.15 20.25
CA MET A 269 -3.51 11.56 21.04
C MET A 269 -3.51 10.02 21.03
N GLN A 270 -4.65 9.38 20.77
CA GLN A 270 -4.70 7.94 20.51
C GLN A 270 -4.06 7.63 19.16
N TYR A 271 -4.37 8.43 18.13
CA TYR A 271 -3.73 8.35 16.83
C TYR A 271 -2.21 8.48 16.91
N VAL A 272 -1.68 9.52 17.61
CA VAL A 272 -0.24 9.71 17.83
C VAL A 272 0.39 8.49 18.51
N THR A 273 -0.26 7.95 19.54
CA THR A 273 0.22 6.75 20.22
C THR A 273 0.26 5.55 19.29
N ARG A 274 -0.81 5.33 18.55
CA ARG A 274 -0.91 4.22 17.59
C ARG A 274 0.16 4.33 16.50
N TRP A 275 0.36 5.52 15.94
CA TRP A 275 1.40 5.78 14.95
C TRP A 275 2.80 5.48 15.49
N ARG A 276 3.13 5.95 16.70
CA ARG A 276 4.38 5.60 17.38
C ARG A 276 4.60 4.09 17.49
N MET A 277 3.55 3.34 17.78
CA MET A 277 3.65 1.89 17.94
C MET A 277 3.87 1.18 16.61
N TYR A 278 3.36 1.72 15.50
CA TYR A 278 3.68 1.21 14.17
C TYR A 278 5.15 1.46 13.81
N VAL A 279 5.64 2.68 14.03
CA VAL A 279 7.06 3.01 13.83
C VAL A 279 7.96 2.17 14.74
N ALA A 280 7.53 1.90 15.98
CA ALA A 280 8.26 1.04 16.90
C ALA A 280 8.35 -0.39 16.39
N ALA A 281 7.26 -0.94 15.87
CA ALA A 281 7.24 -2.32 15.34
C ALA A 281 8.22 -2.50 14.19
N ASP A 282 8.35 -1.49 13.35
CA ASP A 282 9.32 -1.47 12.27
C ASP A 282 10.77 -1.39 12.78
N ARG A 283 11.07 -0.41 13.61
CA ARG A 283 12.41 -0.25 14.18
C ARG A 283 12.90 -1.50 14.95
N LEU A 284 11.97 -2.26 15.56
CA LEU A 284 12.27 -3.50 16.27
C LEU A 284 12.56 -4.69 15.36
N ARG A 285 12.37 -4.55 14.04
CA ARG A 285 12.81 -5.55 13.03
C ARG A 285 14.31 -5.49 12.77
N ASP A 286 14.96 -4.37 13.08
CA ASP A 286 16.41 -4.31 13.07
C ASP A 286 16.97 -5.19 14.21
N PRO A 287 17.75 -6.25 13.90
CA PRO A 287 18.35 -7.13 14.91
C PRO A 287 19.21 -6.42 15.96
N ASN A 288 19.74 -5.23 15.62
CA ASN A 288 20.60 -4.41 16.48
C ASN A 288 19.78 -3.48 17.39
N ALA A 289 18.51 -3.24 17.08
CA ALA A 289 17.68 -2.35 17.90
C ALA A 289 17.40 -2.95 19.28
N SER A 290 17.47 -2.12 20.33
CA SER A 290 17.02 -2.47 21.66
C SER A 290 15.61 -1.89 21.95
N VAL A 291 14.85 -2.55 22.81
CA VAL A 291 13.51 -2.03 23.22
C VAL A 291 13.64 -0.67 23.88
N ALA A 292 14.66 -0.48 24.72
CA ALA A 292 14.93 0.79 25.40
C ALA A 292 15.29 1.91 24.41
N SER A 293 16.17 1.62 23.42
CA SER A 293 16.55 2.57 22.39
C SER A 293 15.37 3.01 21.54
N VAL A 294 14.50 2.06 21.12
CA VAL A 294 13.31 2.36 20.33
C VAL A 294 12.29 3.16 21.15
N ALA A 295 12.08 2.80 22.42
CA ALA A 295 11.18 3.54 23.32
C ALA A 295 11.65 4.99 23.50
N GLY A 296 12.93 5.20 23.84
CA GLY A 296 13.52 6.54 23.99
C GLY A 296 13.43 7.35 22.70
N GLY A 297 13.78 6.73 21.56
CA GLY A 297 13.73 7.35 20.23
C GLY A 297 12.31 7.67 19.74
N LEU A 298 11.25 7.29 20.48
CA LEU A 298 9.85 7.63 20.22
C LEU A 298 9.23 8.48 21.33
N GLY A 299 10.06 9.09 22.20
CA GLY A 299 9.63 10.02 23.22
C GLY A 299 9.01 9.35 24.46
N TYR A 300 9.30 8.07 24.72
CA TYR A 300 8.89 7.41 25.96
C TYR A 300 9.98 7.48 27.01
N SER A 301 9.66 8.06 28.16
CA SER A 301 10.55 8.11 29.32
C SER A 301 10.60 6.78 30.11
N SER A 302 9.67 5.86 29.85
CA SER A 302 9.56 4.58 30.54
C SER A 302 9.35 3.43 29.56
N GLU A 303 10.27 2.46 29.56
CA GLU A 303 10.15 1.23 28.77
C GLU A 303 8.89 0.42 29.14
N ALA A 304 8.48 0.47 30.42
CA ALA A 304 7.27 -0.21 30.86
C ALA A 304 6.00 0.44 30.28
N ALA A 305 5.92 1.77 30.20
CA ALA A 305 4.82 2.48 29.56
C ALA A 305 4.77 2.21 28.06
N PHE A 306 5.93 2.24 27.42
CA PHE A 306 6.08 1.87 26.00
C PHE A 306 5.60 0.44 25.75
N SER A 307 6.08 -0.54 26.52
CA SER A 307 5.72 -1.97 26.32
C SER A 307 4.22 -2.23 26.49
N ARG A 308 3.56 -1.54 27.42
CA ARG A 308 2.10 -1.62 27.56
C ARG A 308 1.38 -1.04 26.35
N ALA A 309 1.78 0.14 25.89
CA ALA A 309 1.21 0.75 24.69
C ALA A 309 1.43 -0.11 23.45
N PHE A 310 2.64 -0.64 23.30
CA PHE A 310 3.01 -1.50 22.18
C PHE A 310 2.17 -2.78 22.13
N LYS A 311 2.05 -3.49 23.27
CA LYS A 311 1.23 -4.70 23.35
C LYS A 311 -0.24 -4.44 23.05
N ARG A 312 -0.77 -3.30 23.53
CA ARG A 312 -2.17 -2.91 23.28
C ARG A 312 -2.44 -2.67 21.80
N VAL A 313 -1.49 -2.05 21.07
CA VAL A 313 -1.67 -1.71 19.63
C VAL A 313 -1.32 -2.87 18.71
N ASN A 314 -0.22 -3.58 18.99
CA ASN A 314 0.31 -4.62 18.07
C ASN A 314 -0.06 -6.06 18.51
N GLY A 315 -0.81 -6.25 19.59
CA GLY A 315 -1.23 -7.56 20.10
C GLY A 315 -0.11 -8.40 20.73
N SER A 316 1.17 -8.05 20.51
CA SER A 316 2.34 -8.78 21.01
C SER A 316 3.32 -7.84 21.74
N SER A 317 4.22 -8.40 22.57
CA SER A 317 5.21 -7.58 23.27
C SER A 317 6.36 -7.17 22.34
N PRO A 318 7.01 -6.00 22.59
CA PRO A 318 8.15 -5.55 21.76
C PRO A 318 9.32 -6.55 21.78
N GLY A 319 9.56 -7.22 22.91
CA GLY A 319 10.58 -8.25 23.01
C GLY A 319 10.30 -9.50 22.18
N ARG A 320 9.02 -9.84 21.95
CA ARG A 320 8.62 -10.95 21.04
C ARG A 320 8.93 -10.59 19.59
N VAL A 321 8.55 -9.40 19.15
CA VAL A 321 8.81 -8.92 17.78
C VAL A 321 10.31 -8.93 17.50
N ARG A 322 11.13 -8.40 18.43
CA ARG A 322 12.59 -8.38 18.30
C ARG A 322 13.20 -9.80 18.24
N ARG A 323 12.70 -10.74 19.02
CA ARG A 323 13.22 -12.14 18.98
C ARG A 323 12.89 -12.79 17.64
N ALA A 324 11.71 -12.59 17.11
CA ALA A 324 11.34 -13.10 15.79
C ALA A 324 12.24 -12.54 14.68
N ALA A 325 12.57 -11.25 14.73
CA ALA A 325 13.47 -10.60 13.77
C ALA A 325 14.94 -11.09 13.84
N ARG A 326 15.36 -11.67 14.97
CA ARG A 326 16.72 -12.27 15.11
C ARG A 326 16.80 -13.74 14.70
N ALA A 327 15.66 -14.38 14.56
CA ALA A 327 15.57 -15.80 14.24
C ALA A 327 15.33 -16.08 12.75
N GLY A 328 14.99 -15.07 11.97
CA GLY A 328 14.82 -15.09 10.51
C GLY A 328 15.95 -14.33 9.84
#